data_cbb56e6d4b7d5761096199b04a38270e
#
_entry.id   cbb56e6d4b7d5761096199b04a38270e
#
_cell.length_a   1.000
_cell.length_b   1.000
_cell.length_c   1.000
_cell.angle_alpha   90.00
_cell.angle_beta   90.00
_cell.angle_gamma   90.00
#
_symmetry.space_group_name_H-M   'P 1'
#
loop_
_entity.id
_entity.type
_entity.pdbx_description
1 polymer ?
#
loop_
_entity_poly.entity_id
_entity_poly.type
_entity_poly.pdbx_seq_one_letter_code
_entity_poly.pdbx_strand_id
1 'polypeptide(L)'
;VPTLAGALPPPPGTSEEVVARAAVSSDAATTTALASEELVARATVSSDVAAGEGGAAGRSARAEGIARATLRLGLALLLAGIALRGVAAGRWPTANMYEFTLVGVLVATAVLAAVQRRRTIAFLGVVVTAIAVLALVLALNAFFIRADAVGPALQSYWLVIHVGVAISATGVFTVAVGASALQLLSAARAESRSHLATPWTHADGLRQIVAGWRVTGPRFAWLRQVPDALHLEALSFRLNAVGFVLWTFTLIAGSIWAEHAWGRY
;
A
#
# COMPACT_ATOMS: atom_id res chain seq x y z
N VAL A 1 81.71 24.71 -56.50
CA VAL A 1 80.73 23.65 -56.77
C VAL A 1 80.75 22.74 -55.54
N PRO A 2 79.70 22.66 -54.69
CA PRO A 2 79.64 21.72 -53.59
C PRO A 2 78.96 20.42 -54.04
N THR A 3 79.61 19.36 -53.75
CA THR A 3 79.19 17.97 -53.96
C THR A 3 78.06 17.56 -53.03
N LEU A 4 76.94 17.14 -53.60
CA LEU A 4 75.88 16.49 -52.91
C LEU A 4 76.31 15.05 -52.53
N ALA A 5 76.58 14.81 -51.24
CA ALA A 5 76.68 13.45 -50.69
C ALA A 5 75.25 12.96 -50.32
N GLY A 6 74.73 12.02 -51.12
CA GLY A 6 73.47 11.34 -50.83
C GLY A 6 73.63 10.47 -49.57
N ALA A 7 72.84 10.75 -48.57
CA ALA A 7 72.69 9.90 -47.38
C ALA A 7 71.93 8.62 -47.75
N LEU A 8 72.57 7.48 -47.58
CA LEU A 8 71.95 6.15 -47.66
C LEU A 8 70.93 6.00 -46.56
N PRO A 9 69.74 5.38 -46.81
CA PRO A 9 68.75 5.10 -45.76
C PRO A 9 69.35 4.10 -44.75
N PRO A 10 68.95 4.19 -43.49
CA PRO A 10 69.43 3.30 -42.45
C PRO A 10 69.02 1.83 -42.76
N PRO A 11 69.81 0.86 -42.34
CA PRO A 11 69.53 -0.56 -42.55
C PRO A 11 68.21 -0.97 -41.84
N PRO A 12 67.47 -1.98 -42.36
CA PRO A 12 66.24 -2.46 -41.75
C PRO A 12 66.54 -2.95 -40.33
N GLY A 13 65.65 -2.59 -39.41
CA GLY A 13 65.79 -2.77 -37.98
C GLY A 13 66.25 -4.14 -37.53
N THR A 14 67.11 -4.15 -36.53
CA THR A 14 67.64 -5.35 -35.90
C THR A 14 66.54 -6.30 -35.45
N SER A 15 66.82 -7.62 -35.41
CA SER A 15 65.85 -8.65 -34.99
C SER A 15 65.21 -8.36 -33.67
N GLU A 16 65.83 -7.62 -32.76
CA GLU A 16 65.27 -7.17 -31.48
C GLU A 16 64.12 -6.16 -31.63
N GLU A 17 64.23 -5.24 -32.63
CA GLU A 17 63.19 -4.23 -32.85
C GLU A 17 61.89 -4.84 -33.45
N VAL A 18 62.05 -5.88 -34.27
CA VAL A 18 60.91 -6.66 -34.80
C VAL A 18 60.23 -7.47 -33.71
N VAL A 19 61.03 -8.08 -32.82
CA VAL A 19 60.47 -8.84 -31.64
C VAL A 19 59.81 -7.91 -30.67
N ALA A 20 60.32 -6.73 -30.36
CA ALA A 20 59.75 -5.76 -29.50
C ALA A 20 58.40 -5.23 -30.07
N ARG A 21 58.34 -4.96 -31.38
CA ARG A 21 57.07 -4.57 -32.04
C ARG A 21 56.03 -5.68 -32.02
N ALA A 22 56.42 -6.94 -32.19
CA ALA A 22 55.53 -8.08 -32.13
C ALA A 22 54.96 -8.28 -30.69
N ALA A 23 55.79 -8.10 -29.66
CA ALA A 23 55.39 -8.19 -28.27
C ALA A 23 54.37 -7.09 -27.90
N VAL A 24 54.63 -5.82 -28.26
CA VAL A 24 53.72 -4.71 -28.04
C VAL A 24 52.37 -4.91 -28.77
N SER A 25 52.40 -5.46 -29.98
CA SER A 25 51.19 -5.78 -30.75
C SER A 25 50.39 -6.93 -30.11
N SER A 26 51.05 -7.92 -29.51
CA SER A 26 50.40 -9.03 -28.80
C SER A 26 49.73 -8.55 -27.51
N ASP A 27 50.41 -7.68 -26.74
CA ASP A 27 49.83 -7.13 -25.50
C ASP A 27 48.64 -6.21 -25.79
N ALA A 28 48.69 -5.41 -26.86
CA ALA A 28 47.56 -4.58 -27.28
C ALA A 28 46.35 -5.42 -27.72
N ALA A 29 46.59 -6.52 -28.45
CA ALA A 29 45.53 -7.44 -28.85
C ALA A 29 44.89 -8.16 -27.65
N THR A 30 45.71 -8.59 -26.69
CA THR A 30 45.23 -9.23 -25.45
C THR A 30 44.44 -8.26 -24.60
N THR A 31 44.89 -7.01 -24.44
CA THR A 31 44.17 -5.97 -23.69
C THR A 31 42.82 -5.63 -24.35
N THR A 32 42.78 -5.58 -25.69
CA THR A 32 41.53 -5.32 -26.44
C THR A 32 40.56 -6.50 -26.31
N ALA A 33 41.07 -7.74 -26.32
CA ALA A 33 40.24 -8.93 -26.12
C ALA A 33 39.62 -8.97 -24.70
N LEU A 34 40.41 -8.70 -23.67
CA LEU A 34 39.90 -8.63 -22.27
C LEU A 34 38.90 -7.51 -22.09
N ALA A 35 39.12 -6.34 -22.70
CA ALA A 35 38.16 -5.23 -22.65
C ALA A 35 36.84 -5.55 -23.37
N SER A 36 36.89 -6.30 -24.48
CA SER A 36 35.68 -6.74 -25.18
C SER A 36 34.91 -7.82 -24.41
N GLU A 37 35.58 -8.76 -23.76
CA GLU A 37 34.94 -9.75 -22.88
C GLU A 37 34.26 -9.08 -21.67
N GLU A 38 34.91 -8.10 -21.05
CA GLU A 38 34.31 -7.33 -19.93
C GLU A 38 33.10 -6.52 -20.37
N LEU A 39 33.14 -5.91 -21.56
CA LEU A 39 32.01 -5.20 -22.14
C LEU A 39 30.83 -6.13 -22.44
N VAL A 40 31.08 -7.32 -22.98
CA VAL A 40 30.05 -8.34 -23.24
C VAL A 40 29.49 -8.86 -21.92
N ALA A 41 30.31 -9.13 -20.92
CA ALA A 41 29.86 -9.56 -19.60
C ALA A 41 29.00 -8.50 -18.91
N ARG A 42 29.36 -7.22 -19.00
CA ARG A 42 28.53 -6.10 -18.49
C ARG A 42 27.21 -5.97 -19.24
N ALA A 43 27.23 -6.12 -20.57
CA ALA A 43 26.02 -6.04 -21.39
C ALA A 43 25.05 -7.20 -21.08
N THR A 44 25.55 -8.42 -20.89
CA THR A 44 24.72 -9.58 -20.52
C THR A 44 24.13 -9.42 -19.13
N VAL A 45 24.91 -9.01 -18.12
CA VAL A 45 24.42 -8.73 -16.77
C VAL A 45 23.37 -7.63 -16.79
N SER A 46 23.58 -6.56 -17.57
CA SER A 46 22.62 -5.47 -17.70
C SER A 46 21.30 -5.93 -18.37
N SER A 47 21.39 -6.80 -19.39
CA SER A 47 20.20 -7.35 -20.05
C SER A 47 19.41 -8.31 -19.13
N ASP A 48 20.09 -9.12 -18.34
CA ASP A 48 19.47 -10.05 -17.40
C ASP A 48 18.78 -9.30 -16.23
N VAL A 49 19.41 -8.23 -15.74
CA VAL A 49 18.81 -7.35 -14.73
C VAL A 49 17.57 -6.66 -15.30
N ALA A 50 17.64 -6.09 -16.51
CA ALA A 50 16.49 -5.45 -17.14
C ALA A 50 15.34 -6.42 -17.44
N ALA A 51 15.65 -7.65 -17.87
CA ALA A 51 14.65 -8.70 -18.06
C ALA A 51 14.01 -9.15 -16.73
N GLY A 52 14.81 -9.24 -15.66
CA GLY A 52 14.34 -9.53 -14.30
C GLY A 52 13.40 -8.45 -13.76
N GLU A 53 13.75 -7.18 -13.94
CA GLU A 53 12.94 -6.02 -13.54
C GLU A 53 11.63 -5.93 -14.33
N GLY A 54 11.66 -6.15 -15.64
CA GLY A 54 10.47 -6.19 -16.49
C GLY A 54 9.52 -7.32 -16.10
N GLY A 55 10.06 -8.50 -15.79
CA GLY A 55 9.27 -9.63 -15.29
C GLY A 55 8.67 -9.39 -13.91
N ALA A 56 9.39 -8.73 -13.01
CA ALA A 56 8.90 -8.36 -11.69
C ALA A 56 7.80 -7.29 -11.76
N ALA A 57 7.99 -6.25 -12.58
CA ALA A 57 7.01 -5.21 -12.82
C ALA A 57 5.72 -5.75 -13.45
N GLY A 58 5.82 -6.67 -14.40
CA GLY A 58 4.67 -7.32 -15.02
C GLY A 58 3.88 -8.19 -14.03
N ARG A 59 4.56 -8.92 -13.14
CA ARG A 59 3.90 -9.70 -12.07
C ARG A 59 3.21 -8.79 -11.06
N SER A 60 3.83 -7.68 -10.67
CA SER A 60 3.25 -6.68 -9.78
C SER A 60 1.97 -6.07 -10.38
N ALA A 61 1.99 -5.64 -11.64
CA ALA A 61 0.83 -5.09 -12.32
C ALA A 61 -0.34 -6.07 -12.43
N ARG A 62 -0.07 -7.36 -12.70
CA ARG A 62 -1.09 -8.41 -12.69
C ARG A 62 -1.69 -8.64 -11.32
N ALA A 63 -0.85 -8.71 -10.27
CA ALA A 63 -1.29 -8.87 -8.90
C ALA A 63 -2.20 -7.70 -8.45
N GLU A 64 -1.83 -6.47 -8.79
CA GLU A 64 -2.68 -5.30 -8.54
C GLU A 64 -3.99 -5.33 -9.31
N GLY A 65 -3.98 -5.77 -10.56
CA GLY A 65 -5.18 -5.95 -11.37
C GLY A 65 -6.14 -6.95 -10.74
N ILE A 66 -5.64 -8.11 -10.31
CA ILE A 66 -6.42 -9.15 -9.62
C ILE A 66 -6.97 -8.60 -8.31
N ALA A 67 -6.15 -7.95 -7.49
CA ALA A 67 -6.58 -7.39 -6.21
C ALA A 67 -7.72 -6.36 -6.38
N ARG A 68 -7.62 -5.47 -7.37
CA ARG A 68 -8.68 -4.50 -7.69
C ARG A 68 -9.95 -5.17 -8.21
N ALA A 69 -9.83 -6.20 -9.04
CA ALA A 69 -10.99 -6.95 -9.54
C ALA A 69 -11.70 -7.69 -8.40
N THR A 70 -10.96 -8.35 -7.52
CA THR A 70 -11.49 -9.05 -6.33
C THR A 70 -12.16 -8.06 -5.37
N LEU A 71 -11.56 -6.89 -5.12
CA LEU A 71 -12.17 -5.85 -4.28
C LEU A 71 -13.52 -5.38 -4.87
N ARG A 72 -13.58 -5.13 -6.18
CA ARG A 72 -14.83 -4.71 -6.85
C ARG A 72 -15.89 -5.80 -6.82
N LEU A 73 -15.49 -7.04 -7.02
CA LEU A 73 -16.41 -8.19 -6.92
C LEU A 73 -16.94 -8.32 -5.49
N GLY A 74 -16.08 -8.25 -4.48
CA GLY A 74 -16.48 -8.27 -3.07
C GLY A 74 -17.45 -7.12 -2.73
N LEU A 75 -17.16 -5.91 -3.22
CA LEU A 75 -18.03 -4.75 -3.07
C LEU A 75 -19.42 -4.97 -3.70
N ALA A 76 -19.48 -5.53 -4.91
CA ALA A 76 -20.72 -5.83 -5.60
C ALA A 76 -21.54 -6.91 -4.88
N LEU A 77 -20.89 -7.98 -4.43
CA LEU A 77 -21.55 -9.05 -3.67
C LEU A 77 -22.07 -8.57 -2.32
N LEU A 78 -21.31 -7.73 -1.63
CA LEU A 78 -21.72 -7.14 -0.36
C LEU A 78 -22.92 -6.21 -0.55
N LEU A 79 -22.89 -5.36 -1.57
CA LEU A 79 -24.00 -4.50 -1.93
C LEU A 79 -25.27 -5.32 -2.26
N ALA A 80 -25.13 -6.37 -3.06
CA ALA A 80 -26.23 -7.27 -3.39
C ALA A 80 -26.79 -7.96 -2.14
N GLY A 81 -25.95 -8.44 -1.24
CA GLY A 81 -26.36 -9.06 0.02
C GLY A 81 -27.12 -8.09 0.93
N ILE A 82 -26.66 -6.83 1.04
CA ILE A 82 -27.34 -5.79 1.81
C ILE A 82 -28.70 -5.44 1.17
N ALA A 83 -28.76 -5.31 -0.15
CA ALA A 83 -30.00 -5.03 -0.86
C ALA A 83 -31.03 -6.15 -0.69
N LEU A 84 -30.64 -7.41 -0.86
CA LEU A 84 -31.49 -8.58 -0.64
C LEU A 84 -32.00 -8.64 0.81
N ARG A 85 -31.14 -8.31 1.77
CA ARG A 85 -31.55 -8.25 3.19
C ARG A 85 -32.56 -7.14 3.44
N GLY A 86 -32.40 -5.97 2.84
CA GLY A 86 -33.35 -4.87 2.92
C GLY A 86 -34.73 -5.25 2.35
N VAL A 87 -34.72 -5.92 1.18
CA VAL A 87 -35.97 -6.45 0.56
C VAL A 87 -36.62 -7.51 1.45
N ALA A 88 -35.85 -8.46 1.99
CA ALA A 88 -36.36 -9.49 2.88
C ALA A 88 -36.92 -8.95 4.18
N ALA A 89 -36.37 -7.84 4.72
CA ALA A 89 -36.83 -7.19 5.94
C ALA A 89 -37.96 -6.19 5.69
N GLY A 90 -38.25 -5.80 4.45
CA GLY A 90 -39.20 -4.74 4.09
C GLY A 90 -38.82 -3.35 4.62
N ARG A 91 -37.52 -3.12 4.91
CA ARG A 91 -37.00 -1.90 5.51
C ARG A 91 -35.55 -1.63 5.15
N TRP A 92 -35.05 -0.43 5.43
CA TRP A 92 -33.63 -0.12 5.31
C TRP A 92 -32.79 -0.99 6.25
N PRO A 93 -31.69 -1.61 5.75
CA PRO A 93 -30.86 -2.55 6.50
C PRO A 93 -29.84 -1.80 7.40
N THR A 94 -30.33 -1.06 8.41
CA THR A 94 -29.53 -0.24 9.31
C THR A 94 -29.98 -0.31 10.77
N ALA A 95 -30.82 -1.31 11.12
CA ALA A 95 -31.51 -1.34 12.41
C ALA A 95 -30.82 -2.18 13.49
N ASN A 96 -29.76 -2.91 13.17
CA ASN A 96 -29.03 -3.73 14.13
C ASN A 96 -27.54 -3.74 13.86
N MET A 97 -26.73 -4.25 14.81
CA MET A 97 -25.27 -4.26 14.71
C MET A 97 -24.73 -5.09 13.53
N TYR A 98 -25.44 -6.14 13.15
CA TYR A 98 -25.08 -6.93 11.97
C TYR A 98 -25.18 -6.08 10.69
N GLU A 99 -26.32 -5.41 10.50
CA GLU A 99 -26.57 -4.54 9.34
C GLU A 99 -25.63 -3.32 9.35
N PHE A 100 -25.41 -2.72 10.52
CA PHE A 100 -24.43 -1.64 10.71
C PHE A 100 -23.04 -2.05 10.21
N THR A 101 -22.58 -3.24 10.61
CA THR A 101 -21.27 -3.74 10.22
C THR A 101 -21.19 -4.01 8.72
N LEU A 102 -22.21 -4.63 8.11
CA LEU A 102 -22.25 -4.87 6.66
C LEU A 102 -22.14 -3.58 5.86
N VAL A 103 -22.96 -2.57 6.21
CA VAL A 103 -22.96 -1.27 5.51
C VAL A 103 -21.66 -0.51 5.81
N GLY A 104 -21.12 -0.59 7.02
CA GLY A 104 -19.83 0.01 7.38
C GLY A 104 -18.68 -0.55 6.56
N VAL A 105 -18.63 -1.87 6.39
CA VAL A 105 -17.64 -2.53 5.52
C VAL A 105 -17.85 -2.14 4.06
N LEU A 106 -19.09 -2.03 3.59
CA LEU A 106 -19.39 -1.54 2.25
C LEU A 106 -18.82 -0.14 2.03
N VAL A 107 -19.07 0.79 2.94
CA VAL A 107 -18.58 2.16 2.85
C VAL A 107 -17.04 2.19 2.92
N ALA A 108 -16.42 1.50 3.87
CA ALA A 108 -14.97 1.46 4.01
C ALA A 108 -14.28 0.93 2.74
N THR A 109 -14.81 -0.16 2.16
CA THR A 109 -14.28 -0.75 0.93
C THR A 109 -14.55 0.12 -0.30
N ALA A 110 -15.69 0.84 -0.34
CA ALA A 110 -15.99 1.81 -1.40
C ALA A 110 -15.04 3.02 -1.35
N VAL A 111 -14.78 3.57 -0.15
CA VAL A 111 -13.80 4.65 0.06
C VAL A 111 -12.40 4.19 -0.33
N LEU A 112 -12.00 2.99 0.10
CA LEU A 112 -10.73 2.39 -0.33
C LEU A 112 -10.64 2.29 -1.86
N ALA A 113 -11.68 1.78 -2.52
CA ALA A 113 -11.71 1.68 -3.97
C ALA A 113 -11.63 3.06 -4.66
N ALA A 114 -12.25 4.09 -4.08
CA ALA A 114 -12.18 5.46 -4.58
C ALA A 114 -10.77 6.07 -4.42
N VAL A 115 -10.12 5.86 -3.28
CA VAL A 115 -8.73 6.27 -3.02
C VAL A 115 -7.77 5.59 -3.99
N GLN A 116 -7.93 4.28 -4.20
CA GLN A 116 -7.07 3.50 -5.09
C GLN A 116 -7.26 3.81 -6.59
N ARG A 117 -8.35 4.47 -7.00
CA ARG A 117 -8.50 4.97 -8.38
C ARG A 117 -7.49 6.06 -8.73
N ARG A 118 -7.11 6.87 -7.75
CA ARG A 118 -6.20 8.00 -7.95
C ARG A 118 -4.74 7.67 -7.62
N ARG A 119 -4.51 6.77 -6.67
CA ARG A 119 -3.17 6.36 -6.21
C ARG A 119 -3.21 4.91 -5.75
N THR A 120 -2.30 4.10 -6.28
CA THR A 120 -2.19 2.69 -5.87
C THR A 120 -1.36 2.61 -4.58
N ILE A 121 -2.04 2.52 -3.44
CA ILE A 121 -1.43 2.27 -2.15
C ILE A 121 -1.78 0.83 -1.75
N ALA A 122 -1.03 -0.13 -2.27
CA ALA A 122 -1.31 -1.56 -2.08
C ALA A 122 -1.43 -1.94 -0.61
N PHE A 123 -0.53 -1.44 0.24
CA PHE A 123 -0.52 -1.74 1.68
C PHE A 123 -1.73 -1.18 2.44
N LEU A 124 -2.25 -0.01 2.04
CA LEU A 124 -3.50 0.51 2.58
C LEU A 124 -4.66 -0.45 2.26
N GLY A 125 -4.65 -1.00 1.04
CA GLY A 125 -5.60 -2.04 0.63
C GLY A 125 -5.55 -3.26 1.55
N VAL A 126 -4.37 -3.77 1.86
CA VAL A 126 -4.20 -4.93 2.76
C VAL A 126 -4.75 -4.63 4.16
N VAL A 127 -4.39 -3.49 4.74
CA VAL A 127 -4.84 -3.11 6.10
C VAL A 127 -6.36 -2.98 6.16
N VAL A 128 -6.96 -2.20 5.25
CA VAL A 128 -8.41 -1.97 5.25
C VAL A 128 -9.19 -3.25 4.94
N THR A 129 -8.70 -4.07 4.00
CA THR A 129 -9.35 -5.36 3.68
C THR A 129 -9.26 -6.34 4.85
N ALA A 130 -8.13 -6.39 5.57
CA ALA A 130 -8.00 -7.22 6.76
C ALA A 130 -9.01 -6.81 7.85
N ILE A 131 -9.15 -5.51 8.11
CA ILE A 131 -10.15 -4.98 9.05
C ILE A 131 -11.56 -5.34 8.56
N ALA A 132 -11.86 -5.19 7.28
CA ALA A 132 -13.14 -5.51 6.68
C ALA A 132 -13.51 -7.00 6.84
N VAL A 133 -12.57 -7.90 6.55
CA VAL A 133 -12.76 -9.35 6.71
C VAL A 133 -12.99 -9.69 8.18
N LEU A 134 -12.18 -9.15 9.09
CA LEU A 134 -12.35 -9.38 10.53
C LEU A 134 -13.72 -8.89 11.01
N ALA A 135 -14.16 -7.71 10.58
CA ALA A 135 -15.46 -7.16 10.91
C ALA A 135 -16.62 -8.04 10.38
N LEU A 136 -16.51 -8.55 9.14
CA LEU A 136 -17.51 -9.46 8.57
C LEU A 136 -17.55 -10.80 9.30
N VAL A 137 -16.40 -11.36 9.66
CA VAL A 137 -16.35 -12.59 10.47
C VAL A 137 -17.01 -12.38 11.83
N LEU A 138 -16.71 -11.25 12.50
CA LEU A 138 -17.32 -10.90 13.76
C LEU A 138 -18.84 -10.68 13.61
N ALA A 139 -19.28 -10.00 12.54
CA ALA A 139 -20.69 -9.79 12.25
C ALA A 139 -21.45 -11.10 12.10
N LEU A 140 -20.89 -12.06 11.36
CA LEU A 140 -21.51 -13.36 11.14
C LEU A 140 -21.57 -14.22 12.42
N ASN A 141 -20.53 -14.17 13.26
CA ASN A 141 -20.44 -15.04 14.42
C ASN A 141 -21.08 -14.47 15.69
N ALA A 142 -21.01 -13.13 15.88
CA ALA A 142 -21.45 -12.51 17.14
C ALA A 142 -22.73 -11.67 16.98
N PHE A 143 -22.98 -11.09 15.79
CA PHE A 143 -24.07 -10.12 15.61
C PHE A 143 -25.17 -10.58 14.66
N PHE A 144 -25.09 -11.81 14.14
CA PHE A 144 -26.08 -12.30 13.19
C PHE A 144 -27.47 -12.39 13.80
N ILE A 145 -28.42 -11.67 13.23
CA ILE A 145 -29.84 -11.67 13.58
C ILE A 145 -30.65 -11.80 12.30
N ARG A 146 -31.76 -12.54 12.36
CA ARG A 146 -32.69 -12.64 11.22
C ARG A 146 -33.23 -11.28 10.83
N ALA A 147 -33.64 -11.15 9.57
CA ALA A 147 -34.24 -9.93 9.04
C ALA A 147 -35.70 -9.83 9.46
N ASP A 148 -35.98 -9.19 10.59
CA ASP A 148 -37.34 -9.01 11.13
C ASP A 148 -37.72 -7.54 11.12
N ALA A 149 -39.05 -7.28 11.28
CA ALA A 149 -39.59 -5.95 11.49
C ALA A 149 -39.06 -5.35 12.79
N VAL A 150 -38.95 -4.02 12.83
CA VAL A 150 -38.47 -3.28 14.01
C VAL A 150 -39.64 -2.59 14.73
N GLY A 151 -39.48 -2.34 16.03
CA GLY A 151 -40.47 -1.65 16.84
C GLY A 151 -40.74 -0.20 16.37
N PRO A 152 -41.87 0.41 16.76
CA PRO A 152 -42.31 1.71 16.27
C PRO A 152 -41.30 2.85 16.44
N ALA A 153 -40.57 2.88 17.55
CA ALA A 153 -39.53 3.89 17.81
C ALA A 153 -38.35 3.85 16.81
N LEU A 154 -38.14 2.69 16.20
CA LEU A 154 -37.08 2.49 15.20
C LEU A 154 -37.57 2.67 13.75
N GLN A 155 -38.85 2.97 13.54
CA GLN A 155 -39.44 3.21 12.21
C GLN A 155 -39.38 4.68 11.77
N SER A 156 -38.54 5.49 12.42
CA SER A 156 -38.34 6.90 12.09
C SER A 156 -37.35 7.06 10.93
N TYR A 157 -37.69 7.88 9.93
CA TYR A 157 -36.77 8.26 8.87
C TYR A 157 -35.53 9.01 9.40
N TRP A 158 -35.65 9.75 10.51
CA TRP A 158 -34.52 10.39 11.18
C TRP A 158 -33.51 9.38 11.70
N LEU A 159 -33.97 8.23 12.18
CA LEU A 159 -33.06 7.14 12.58
C LEU A 159 -32.29 6.62 11.38
N VAL A 160 -32.93 6.42 10.23
CA VAL A 160 -32.27 5.96 9.00
C VAL A 160 -31.17 6.94 8.56
N ILE A 161 -31.48 8.25 8.60
CA ILE A 161 -30.51 9.30 8.29
C ILE A 161 -29.35 9.28 9.29
N HIS A 162 -29.66 9.33 10.59
CA HIS A 162 -28.66 9.31 11.66
C HIS A 162 -27.71 8.11 11.54
N VAL A 163 -28.26 6.91 11.49
CA VAL A 163 -27.47 5.67 11.40
C VAL A 163 -26.73 5.58 10.07
N GLY A 164 -27.35 5.95 8.95
CA GLY A 164 -26.72 5.94 7.64
C GLY A 164 -25.51 6.86 7.57
N VAL A 165 -25.58 8.06 8.13
CA VAL A 165 -24.45 8.99 8.19
C VAL A 165 -23.39 8.52 9.19
N ALA A 166 -23.80 7.97 10.36
CA ALA A 166 -22.90 7.39 11.34
C ALA A 166 -22.04 6.25 10.74
N ILE A 167 -22.70 5.34 10.03
CA ILE A 167 -22.00 4.25 9.34
C ILE A 167 -21.03 4.79 8.28
N SER A 168 -21.47 5.81 7.52
CA SER A 168 -20.62 6.44 6.50
C SER A 168 -19.39 7.10 7.12
N ALA A 169 -19.55 7.82 8.22
CA ALA A 169 -18.43 8.40 8.99
C ALA A 169 -17.46 7.31 9.47
N THR A 170 -17.99 6.25 10.08
CA THR A 170 -17.19 5.12 10.58
C THR A 170 -16.41 4.43 9.45
N GLY A 171 -17.03 4.23 8.29
CA GLY A 171 -16.36 3.66 7.12
C GLY A 171 -15.23 4.54 6.61
N VAL A 172 -15.40 5.86 6.56
CA VAL A 172 -14.34 6.83 6.19
C VAL A 172 -13.22 6.80 7.23
N PHE A 173 -13.53 6.82 8.52
CA PHE A 173 -12.54 6.74 9.59
C PHE A 173 -11.75 5.44 9.57
N THR A 174 -12.34 4.32 9.17
CA THR A 174 -11.64 3.04 9.02
C THR A 174 -10.48 3.15 8.03
N VAL A 175 -10.69 3.83 6.90
CA VAL A 175 -9.63 4.07 5.91
C VAL A 175 -8.61 5.09 6.42
N ALA A 176 -9.08 6.13 7.13
CA ALA A 176 -8.20 7.14 7.75
C ALA A 176 -7.26 6.51 8.79
N VAL A 177 -7.76 5.62 9.65
CA VAL A 177 -6.94 4.86 10.62
C VAL A 177 -5.87 4.04 9.90
N GLY A 178 -6.22 3.35 8.81
CA GLY A 178 -5.25 2.61 8.01
C GLY A 178 -4.15 3.51 7.43
N ALA A 179 -4.53 4.69 6.91
CA ALA A 179 -3.59 5.67 6.38
C ALA A 179 -2.69 6.25 7.49
N SER A 180 -3.26 6.60 8.65
CA SER A 180 -2.51 7.09 9.81
C SER A 180 -1.52 6.06 10.36
N ALA A 181 -1.94 4.80 10.45
CA ALA A 181 -1.06 3.73 10.89
C ALA A 181 0.15 3.56 9.96
N LEU A 182 -0.09 3.57 8.64
CA LEU A 182 0.99 3.51 7.65
C LEU A 182 1.89 4.75 7.70
N GLN A 183 1.33 5.95 7.90
CA GLN A 183 2.06 7.19 8.08
C GLN A 183 3.03 7.09 9.27
N LEU A 184 2.52 6.67 10.45
CA LEU A 184 3.34 6.54 11.65
C LEU A 184 4.47 5.51 11.48
N LEU A 185 4.17 4.37 10.84
CA LEU A 185 5.18 3.36 10.56
C LEU A 185 6.24 3.86 9.56
N SER A 186 5.82 4.58 8.52
CA SER A 186 6.71 5.17 7.52
C SER A 186 7.59 6.25 8.14
N ALA A 187 7.03 7.17 8.94
CA ALA A 187 7.76 8.20 9.65
C ALA A 187 8.76 7.61 10.65
N ALA A 188 8.34 6.66 11.48
CA ALA A 188 9.22 6.00 12.43
C ALA A 188 10.41 5.30 11.75
N ARG A 189 10.18 4.72 10.56
CA ARG A 189 11.26 4.12 9.77
C ARG A 189 12.19 5.17 9.17
N ALA A 190 11.67 6.25 8.62
CA ALA A 190 12.47 7.33 8.01
C ALA A 190 13.39 8.00 9.05
N GLU A 191 12.89 8.19 10.26
CA GLU A 191 13.65 8.77 11.37
C GLU A 191 14.48 7.74 12.15
N SER A 192 14.51 6.48 11.68
CA SER A 192 15.19 5.35 12.37
C SER A 192 14.77 5.20 13.83
N ARG A 193 13.60 5.70 14.19
CA ARG A 193 13.04 5.58 15.55
C ARG A 193 12.40 4.20 15.71
N SER A 194 12.76 3.51 16.79
CA SER A 194 12.10 2.29 17.19
C SER A 194 12.07 2.22 18.71
N HIS A 195 10.88 2.25 19.29
CA HIS A 195 10.70 2.07 20.74
C HIS A 195 11.24 0.71 21.25
N LEU A 196 11.40 -0.26 20.33
CA LEU A 196 12.00 -1.56 20.64
C LEU A 196 13.54 -1.51 20.63
N ALA A 197 14.15 -0.40 20.19
CA ALA A 197 15.60 -0.23 20.17
C ALA A 197 16.17 0.18 21.55
N THR A 198 15.36 0.88 22.38
CA THR A 198 15.75 1.31 23.73
C THR A 198 15.25 0.34 24.79
N PRO A 199 16.05 0.06 25.85
CA PRO A 199 15.60 -0.80 26.96
C PRO A 199 14.35 -0.22 27.64
N TRP A 200 13.42 -1.08 28.02
CA TRP A 200 12.24 -0.66 28.78
C TRP A 200 12.53 -0.75 30.27
N THR A 201 12.09 0.24 31.02
CA THR A 201 12.26 0.28 32.49
C THR A 201 11.55 -0.90 33.18
N HIS A 202 10.42 -1.34 32.60
CA HIS A 202 9.66 -2.48 33.08
C HIS A 202 9.36 -3.40 31.87
N ALA A 203 9.41 -4.70 32.05
CA ALA A 203 9.12 -5.71 31.02
C ALA A 203 10.11 -5.77 29.82
N ASP A 204 11.43 -5.54 30.05
CA ASP A 204 12.44 -5.66 28.99
C ASP A 204 12.52 -7.06 28.37
N GLY A 205 12.15 -8.11 29.13
CA GLY A 205 12.03 -9.46 28.60
C GLY A 205 10.98 -9.60 27.48
N LEU A 206 9.82 -8.93 27.60
CA LEU A 206 8.82 -8.87 26.53
C LEU A 206 9.33 -8.10 25.32
N ARG A 207 10.08 -7.00 25.53
CA ARG A 207 10.74 -6.27 24.45
C ARG A 207 11.69 -7.16 23.65
N GLN A 208 12.46 -8.02 24.31
CA GLN A 208 13.39 -8.93 23.64
C GLN A 208 12.66 -9.95 22.76
N ILE A 209 11.53 -10.49 23.22
CA ILE A 209 10.68 -11.41 22.44
C ILE A 209 10.17 -10.72 21.15
N VAL A 210 9.74 -9.47 21.26
CA VAL A 210 9.20 -8.71 20.11
C VAL A 210 10.27 -7.88 19.38
N ALA A 211 11.55 -7.97 19.75
CA ALA A 211 12.63 -7.20 19.13
C ALA A 211 12.75 -7.42 17.61
N GLY A 212 12.36 -8.60 17.11
CA GLY A 212 12.29 -8.89 15.68
C GLY A 212 11.22 -8.08 14.91
N TRP A 213 10.32 -7.40 15.61
CA TRP A 213 9.27 -6.52 15.05
C TRP A 213 9.69 -5.05 14.97
N ARG A 214 11.00 -4.77 15.04
CA ARG A 214 11.49 -3.40 14.84
C ARG A 214 11.12 -2.89 13.46
N VAL A 215 10.52 -1.70 13.40
CA VAL A 215 10.11 -1.05 12.14
C VAL A 215 11.29 -0.83 11.20
N THR A 216 12.50 -0.64 11.75
CA THR A 216 13.76 -0.55 11.00
C THR A 216 14.30 -1.89 10.52
N GLY A 217 13.75 -2.99 11.01
CA GLY A 217 14.21 -4.36 10.72
C GLY A 217 13.80 -4.88 9.33
N PRO A 218 14.35 -6.04 8.93
CA PRO A 218 14.11 -6.63 7.61
C PRO A 218 12.64 -7.02 7.38
N ARG A 219 11.89 -7.37 8.44
CA ARG A 219 10.45 -7.69 8.34
C ARG A 219 9.60 -6.53 7.83
N PHE A 220 10.04 -5.29 8.05
CA PHE A 220 9.37 -4.08 7.61
C PHE A 220 10.03 -3.47 6.36
N ALA A 221 10.85 -4.24 5.62
CA ALA A 221 11.48 -3.76 4.39
C ALA A 221 10.46 -3.29 3.34
N TRP A 222 9.26 -3.86 3.33
CA TRP A 222 8.14 -3.48 2.48
C TRP A 222 7.69 -2.02 2.67
N LEU A 223 7.95 -1.39 3.83
CA LEU A 223 7.67 0.03 4.06
C LEU A 223 8.43 0.96 3.12
N ARG A 224 9.49 0.49 2.45
CA ARG A 224 10.21 1.26 1.42
C ARG A 224 9.36 1.48 0.16
N GLN A 225 8.34 0.66 -0.05
CA GLN A 225 7.42 0.73 -1.19
C GLN A 225 6.16 1.54 -0.86
N VAL A 226 5.98 1.92 0.39
CA VAL A 226 4.86 2.76 0.85
C VAL A 226 5.20 4.22 0.53
N PRO A 227 4.22 5.04 0.12
CA PRO A 227 4.41 6.47 -0.04
C PRO A 227 5.02 7.11 1.21
N ASP A 228 5.70 8.24 1.03
CA ASP A 228 6.30 8.98 2.13
C ASP A 228 5.24 9.42 3.17
N ALA A 229 5.70 9.67 4.39
CA ALA A 229 4.85 10.00 5.52
C ALA A 229 3.98 11.24 5.27
N LEU A 230 4.49 12.25 4.56
CA LEU A 230 3.74 13.48 4.24
C LEU A 230 2.55 13.22 3.31
N HIS A 231 2.70 12.34 2.33
CA HIS A 231 1.59 11.97 1.45
C HIS A 231 0.49 11.20 2.18
N LEU A 232 0.88 10.30 3.08
CA LEU A 232 -0.06 9.53 3.91
C LEU A 232 -0.75 10.42 4.93
N GLU A 233 -0.03 11.40 5.51
CA GLU A 233 -0.58 12.42 6.39
C GLU A 233 -1.64 13.27 5.70
N ALA A 234 -1.33 13.78 4.50
CA ALA A 234 -2.29 14.56 3.73
C ALA A 234 -3.55 13.75 3.37
N LEU A 235 -3.41 12.45 3.07
CA LEU A 235 -4.54 11.56 2.83
C LEU A 235 -5.35 11.33 4.10
N SER A 236 -4.68 10.98 5.20
CA SER A 236 -5.29 10.75 6.50
C SER A 236 -6.05 11.99 6.98
N PHE A 237 -5.42 13.17 6.90
CA PHE A 237 -6.05 14.43 7.28
C PHE A 237 -7.35 14.70 6.50
N ARG A 238 -7.33 14.53 5.17
CA ARG A 238 -8.52 14.73 4.32
C ARG A 238 -9.65 13.76 4.68
N LEU A 239 -9.31 12.48 4.90
CA LEU A 239 -10.30 11.48 5.30
C LEU A 239 -10.86 11.78 6.68
N ASN A 240 -10.02 12.16 7.64
CA ASN A 240 -10.48 12.55 8.97
C ASN A 240 -11.36 13.80 8.93
N ALA A 241 -11.04 14.81 8.12
CA ALA A 241 -11.86 15.99 7.95
C ALA A 241 -13.26 15.65 7.40
N VAL A 242 -13.34 14.81 6.37
CA VAL A 242 -14.63 14.33 5.83
C VAL A 242 -15.39 13.51 6.88
N GLY A 243 -14.70 12.58 7.55
CA GLY A 243 -15.30 11.76 8.61
C GLY A 243 -15.83 12.61 9.75
N PHE A 244 -15.09 13.66 10.15
CA PHE A 244 -15.51 14.58 11.21
C PHE A 244 -16.78 15.37 10.84
N VAL A 245 -16.87 15.87 9.62
CA VAL A 245 -18.09 16.56 9.14
C VAL A 245 -19.30 15.62 9.19
N LEU A 246 -19.14 14.40 8.68
CA LEU A 246 -20.20 13.38 8.73
C LEU A 246 -20.56 13.03 10.18
N TRP A 247 -19.58 12.89 11.06
CA TRP A 247 -19.79 12.58 12.47
C TRP A 247 -20.54 13.71 13.20
N THR A 248 -20.19 14.96 12.93
CA THR A 248 -20.89 16.13 13.48
C THR A 248 -22.36 16.15 13.04
N PHE A 249 -22.61 15.88 11.76
CA PHE A 249 -23.98 15.76 11.25
C PHE A 249 -24.73 14.60 11.92
N THR A 250 -24.05 13.48 12.19
CA THR A 250 -24.61 12.34 12.94
C THR A 250 -25.13 12.77 14.31
N LEU A 251 -24.37 13.58 15.05
CA LEU A 251 -24.79 14.07 16.37
C LEU A 251 -26.05 14.93 16.28
N ILE A 252 -26.13 15.82 15.28
CA ILE A 252 -27.29 16.67 15.03
C ILE A 252 -28.53 15.82 14.68
N ALA A 253 -28.39 14.90 13.71
CA ALA A 253 -29.48 14.04 13.30
C ALA A 253 -29.94 13.09 14.43
N GLY A 254 -29.00 12.66 15.28
CA GLY A 254 -29.27 11.82 16.44
C GLY A 254 -30.07 12.55 17.53
N SER A 255 -29.77 13.81 17.81
CA SER A 255 -30.56 14.60 18.78
C SER A 255 -31.96 14.87 18.29
N ILE A 256 -32.15 15.17 17.00
CA ILE A 256 -33.49 15.31 16.41
C ILE A 256 -34.28 14.00 16.51
N TRP A 257 -33.65 12.87 16.21
CA TRP A 257 -34.30 11.56 16.37
C TRP A 257 -34.65 11.28 17.83
N ALA A 258 -33.75 11.56 18.78
CA ALA A 258 -33.98 11.32 20.20
C ALA A 258 -35.15 12.13 20.74
N GLU A 259 -35.32 13.39 20.31
CA GLU A 259 -36.46 14.18 20.64
C GLU A 259 -37.78 13.56 20.14
N HIS A 260 -37.84 13.17 18.87
CA HIS A 260 -39.02 12.54 18.29
C HIS A 260 -39.34 11.18 18.91
N ALA A 261 -38.33 10.41 19.34
CA ALA A 261 -38.51 9.07 19.89
C ALA A 261 -38.88 9.08 21.39
N TRP A 262 -38.32 10.04 22.18
CA TRP A 262 -38.39 10.03 23.64
C TRP A 262 -38.78 11.37 24.27
N GLY A 263 -39.02 12.42 23.48
CA GLY A 263 -39.31 13.78 23.97
C GLY A 263 -38.14 14.43 24.73
N ARG A 264 -36.88 13.99 24.46
CA ARG A 264 -35.66 14.51 25.08
C ARG A 264 -34.44 14.24 24.22
N TYR A 265 -33.43 15.08 24.33
CA TYR A 265 -32.14 14.98 23.63
C TYR A 265 -31.19 14.00 24.30
#